data_d9517c1397955f15e27b34a22d92b84d
#
_entry.id   d9517c1397955f15e27b34a22d92b84d
#
_cell.length_a   1.000
_cell.length_b   1.000
_cell.length_c   1.000
_cell.angle_alpha   90.00
_cell.angle_beta   90.00
_cell.angle_gamma   90.00
#
_symmetry.space_group_name_H-M   'P 1'
#
loop_
_entity.id
_entity.type
_entity.pdbx_description
1 polymer ?
#
loop_
_entity_poly.entity_id
_entity_poly.type
_entity_poly.pdbx_seq_one_letter_code
_entity_poly.pdbx_strand_id
1 'polypeptide(L)'
;MLAIEIELLTGRYAATAHNDRERAEWPPHPARFFSALVAALHDHDPVNQPEQNALLWLEQQGAPSMRVDPESMIGRRQVKDVYVPVNDITLGGDEDIRKAEAKLDEATTPAAKRKAEGALARVKQEAVAIEGSPSDKALKTTIALMPERRTRQVRTFPVVVPETPTFAFLWPIADPSPHRAALERLCARVTRLGHSSSLVRSRVVDRDLTPTLVPSDDGDVVLRVVGPGQLERLDRAFEHHQGVQSRVLPARPQRYGSASKAAAPSPQAESVFSADWVLFERVGGSRPLASRATDLARALRGALIEIHGNQYLPATLSGHAESGPAVQTHVAFVPLPFVGNEHADGSLMGCALVLPRELANDDREMLLRLVAKWEKERSDQQGNLTLAGGTLPSFIVRRVDVSAKAALDPTRWCRASTRFLTATPIALDKNPGKLRSNQDGTARKAALEAQQSI
;
A
#
# COMPACT_ATOMS: atom_id res chain seq x y z
N MET A 1 -28.07 -12.72 -1.08
CA MET A 1 -27.23 -11.74 -1.77
C MET A 1 -27.26 -10.39 -1.05
N LEU A 2 -26.10 -9.76 -0.86
CA LEU A 2 -26.01 -8.35 -0.42
C LEU A 2 -25.64 -7.49 -1.63
N ALA A 3 -26.38 -6.40 -1.84
CA ALA A 3 -26.05 -5.37 -2.81
C ALA A 3 -26.11 -3.98 -2.13
N ILE A 4 -25.03 -3.21 -2.27
CA ILE A 4 -24.97 -1.81 -1.78
C ILE A 4 -24.75 -0.92 -2.97
N GLU A 5 -25.73 -0.08 -3.27
CA GLU A 5 -25.70 0.89 -4.35
C GLU A 5 -25.26 2.26 -3.83
N ILE A 6 -24.39 2.91 -4.56
CA ILE A 6 -23.89 4.24 -4.29
C ILE A 6 -24.20 5.16 -5.47
N GLU A 7 -24.88 6.26 -5.19
CA GLU A 7 -25.23 7.32 -6.15
C GLU A 7 -24.31 8.53 -5.93
N LEU A 8 -23.69 8.99 -6.98
CA LEU A 8 -22.88 10.21 -7.02
C LEU A 8 -23.80 11.42 -7.21
N LEU A 9 -24.16 12.11 -6.13
CA LEU A 9 -25.16 13.20 -6.14
C LEU A 9 -24.75 14.40 -7.01
N THR A 10 -23.45 14.57 -7.24
CA THR A 10 -22.91 15.62 -8.12
C THR A 10 -22.53 15.10 -9.50
N GLY A 11 -22.86 13.84 -9.84
CA GLY A 11 -22.49 13.18 -11.09
C GLY A 11 -20.98 12.98 -11.26
N ARG A 12 -20.19 13.17 -10.21
CA ARG A 12 -18.73 13.10 -10.28
C ARG A 12 -18.14 12.43 -9.04
N TYR A 13 -17.00 11.76 -9.25
CA TYR A 13 -16.21 11.14 -8.21
C TYR A 13 -14.82 11.77 -8.16
N ALA A 14 -14.45 12.38 -7.04
CA ALA A 14 -13.14 12.95 -6.80
C ALA A 14 -12.40 12.10 -5.76
N ALA A 15 -11.43 11.37 -6.23
CA ALA A 15 -10.50 10.62 -5.38
C ALA A 15 -9.19 10.44 -6.15
N THR A 16 -8.09 10.57 -5.45
CA THR A 16 -6.77 10.40 -6.02
C THR A 16 -6.40 8.92 -6.00
N ALA A 17 -5.87 8.43 -7.11
CA ALA A 17 -5.34 7.08 -7.18
C ALA A 17 -4.19 6.90 -6.19
N HIS A 18 -4.03 5.69 -5.69
CA HIS A 18 -2.97 5.37 -4.76
C HIS A 18 -1.60 5.57 -5.44
N ASN A 19 -0.70 6.29 -4.78
CA ASN A 19 0.64 6.66 -5.27
C ASN A 19 0.70 7.52 -6.56
N ASP A 20 -0.42 8.01 -7.07
CA ASP A 20 -0.45 8.92 -8.21
C ASP A 20 -1.43 10.07 -7.93
N ARG A 21 -0.90 11.22 -7.56
CA ARG A 21 -1.69 12.39 -7.15
C ARG A 21 -2.38 13.10 -8.34
N GLU A 22 -1.96 12.84 -9.54
CA GLU A 22 -2.49 13.46 -10.75
C GLU A 22 -3.59 12.62 -11.40
N ARG A 23 -3.66 11.32 -11.04
CA ARG A 23 -4.63 10.40 -11.58
C ARG A 23 -5.84 10.26 -10.67
N ALA A 24 -7.04 10.33 -11.24
CA ALA A 24 -8.28 10.00 -10.55
C ALA A 24 -8.42 8.48 -10.38
N GLU A 25 -8.81 8.07 -9.17
CA GLU A 25 -9.17 6.68 -8.87
C GLU A 25 -10.47 6.30 -9.60
N TRP A 26 -10.46 5.21 -10.32
CA TRP A 26 -11.65 4.56 -10.87
C TRP A 26 -11.34 3.10 -11.20
N PRO A 27 -12.22 2.16 -10.84
CA PRO A 27 -13.42 2.31 -10.02
C PRO A 27 -13.14 2.70 -8.56
N PRO A 28 -14.16 3.16 -7.80
CA PRO A 28 -14.01 3.39 -6.36
C PRO A 28 -13.65 2.11 -5.63
N HIS A 29 -12.60 2.15 -4.80
CA HIS A 29 -12.10 0.97 -4.11
C HIS A 29 -13.07 0.50 -3.01
N PRO A 30 -13.42 -0.82 -2.92
CA PRO A 30 -14.23 -1.37 -1.83
C PRO A 30 -13.70 -1.00 -0.44
N ALA A 31 -12.39 -1.00 -0.24
CA ALA A 31 -11.78 -0.61 1.03
C ALA A 31 -12.04 0.85 1.42
N ARG A 32 -12.15 1.75 0.44
CA ARG A 32 -12.49 3.16 0.68
C ARG A 32 -13.93 3.30 1.18
N PHE A 33 -14.85 2.54 0.58
CA PHE A 33 -16.24 2.54 1.04
C PHE A 33 -16.36 1.95 2.45
N PHE A 34 -15.66 0.84 2.74
CA PHE A 34 -15.63 0.28 4.08
C PHE A 34 -15.10 1.28 5.12
N SER A 35 -14.03 2.02 4.81
CA SER A 35 -13.53 3.08 5.69
C SER A 35 -14.55 4.20 5.91
N ALA A 36 -15.39 4.49 4.92
CA ALA A 36 -16.50 5.45 5.09
C ALA A 36 -17.61 4.90 6.02
N LEU A 37 -17.90 3.60 5.96
CA LEU A 37 -18.82 2.94 6.89
C LEU A 37 -18.26 2.93 8.31
N VAL A 38 -16.94 2.68 8.48
CA VAL A 38 -16.27 2.76 9.79
C VAL A 38 -16.33 4.18 10.34
N ALA A 39 -16.10 5.19 9.52
CA ALA A 39 -16.27 6.57 9.96
C ALA A 39 -17.71 6.86 10.43
N ALA A 40 -18.72 6.36 9.70
CA ALA A 40 -20.13 6.47 10.10
C ALA A 40 -20.45 5.69 11.39
N LEU A 41 -19.75 4.57 11.66
CA LEU A 41 -19.87 3.85 12.93
C LEU A 41 -19.46 4.72 14.11
N HIS A 42 -18.35 5.46 13.98
CA HIS A 42 -17.78 6.31 15.03
C HIS A 42 -18.43 7.70 15.12
N ASP A 43 -19.49 8.00 14.34
CA ASP A 43 -20.33 9.18 14.53
C ASP A 43 -21.13 9.13 15.84
N HIS A 44 -21.21 7.98 16.50
CA HIS A 44 -21.87 7.76 17.77
C HIS A 44 -20.89 7.35 18.87
N ASP A 45 -21.02 7.96 20.04
CA ASP A 45 -20.31 7.58 21.26
C ASP A 45 -21.35 7.33 22.38
N PRO A 46 -21.46 6.11 22.94
CA PRO A 46 -20.69 4.91 22.58
C PRO A 46 -21.09 4.31 21.21
N VAL A 47 -20.15 3.55 20.63
CA VAL A 47 -20.34 2.86 19.34
C VAL A 47 -21.53 1.91 19.39
N ASN A 48 -22.35 1.91 18.35
CA ASN A 48 -23.49 1.03 18.23
C ASN A 48 -23.05 -0.43 17.94
N GLN A 49 -23.24 -1.32 18.91
CA GLN A 49 -22.78 -2.72 18.82
C GLN A 49 -23.37 -3.50 17.63
N PRO A 50 -24.67 -3.43 17.30
CA PRO A 50 -25.21 -4.04 16.09
C PRO A 50 -24.53 -3.58 14.79
N GLU A 51 -24.14 -2.32 14.70
CA GLU A 51 -23.46 -1.76 13.54
C GLU A 51 -21.99 -2.22 13.47
N GLN A 52 -21.30 -2.27 14.60
CA GLN A 52 -19.96 -2.85 14.68
C GLN A 52 -19.96 -4.32 14.27
N ASN A 53 -20.93 -5.11 14.76
CA ASN A 53 -21.08 -6.52 14.36
C ASN A 53 -21.37 -6.67 12.87
N ALA A 54 -22.13 -5.74 12.27
CA ALA A 54 -22.39 -5.74 10.84
C ALA A 54 -21.11 -5.48 10.01
N LEU A 55 -20.20 -4.60 10.48
CA LEU A 55 -18.93 -4.37 9.81
C LEU A 55 -17.95 -5.53 10.00
N LEU A 56 -17.88 -6.14 11.19
CA LEU A 56 -17.11 -7.36 11.43
C LEU A 56 -17.60 -8.52 10.54
N TRP A 57 -18.91 -8.64 10.34
CA TRP A 57 -19.48 -9.59 9.40
C TRP A 57 -19.14 -9.24 7.96
N LEU A 58 -19.23 -7.96 7.56
CA LEU A 58 -18.97 -7.52 6.19
C LEU A 58 -17.51 -7.76 5.77
N GLU A 59 -16.54 -7.55 6.66
CA GLU A 59 -15.13 -7.79 6.35
C GLU A 59 -14.79 -9.26 6.11
N GLN A 60 -15.67 -10.19 6.53
CA GLN A 60 -15.53 -11.63 6.29
C GLN A 60 -16.10 -12.07 4.92
N GLN A 61 -16.86 -11.22 4.24
CA GLN A 61 -17.52 -11.60 2.99
C GLN A 61 -16.57 -11.62 1.77
N GLY A 62 -15.32 -11.20 1.96
CA GLY A 62 -14.33 -11.15 0.88
C GLY A 62 -14.56 -10.01 -0.12
N ALA A 63 -13.86 -10.09 -1.24
CA ALA A 63 -13.91 -9.06 -2.28
C ALA A 63 -15.27 -9.07 -3.00
N PRO A 64 -15.98 -7.93 -3.07
CA PRO A 64 -17.26 -7.85 -3.79
C PRO A 64 -17.06 -7.89 -5.31
N SER A 65 -18.02 -8.41 -6.03
CA SER A 65 -18.22 -8.05 -7.43
C SER A 65 -18.72 -6.61 -7.52
N MET A 66 -18.57 -5.97 -8.69
CA MET A 66 -18.96 -4.58 -8.85
C MET A 66 -19.80 -4.38 -10.12
N ARG A 67 -20.79 -3.51 -10.01
CA ARG A 67 -21.43 -2.91 -11.16
C ARG A 67 -20.94 -1.47 -11.28
N VAL A 68 -20.21 -1.16 -12.34
CA VAL A 68 -19.55 0.13 -12.55
C VAL A 68 -19.34 0.37 -14.03
N ASP A 69 -19.35 1.63 -14.47
CA ASP A 69 -19.04 1.97 -15.85
C ASP A 69 -17.58 1.59 -16.18
N PRO A 70 -17.34 0.98 -17.35
CA PRO A 70 -15.99 0.70 -17.83
C PRO A 70 -15.24 1.98 -18.18
N GLU A 71 -13.92 1.90 -18.31
CA GLU A 71 -13.04 3.05 -18.62
C GLU A 71 -13.46 3.81 -19.90
N SER A 72 -14.11 3.13 -20.86
CA SER A 72 -14.61 3.74 -22.10
C SER A 72 -15.84 4.65 -21.91
N MET A 73 -16.52 4.55 -20.76
CA MET A 73 -17.74 5.28 -20.43
C MET A 73 -17.52 6.32 -19.33
N ILE A 74 -16.27 6.71 -19.09
CA ILE A 74 -15.96 7.73 -18.10
C ILE A 74 -15.21 8.91 -18.72
N GLY A 75 -15.57 10.11 -18.29
CA GLY A 75 -14.78 11.32 -18.53
C GLY A 75 -13.79 11.54 -17.36
N ARG A 76 -12.55 11.90 -17.67
CA ARG A 76 -11.57 12.32 -16.69
C ARG A 76 -11.36 13.81 -16.78
N ARG A 77 -11.51 14.52 -15.67
CA ARG A 77 -11.22 15.94 -15.58
C ARG A 77 -10.05 16.18 -14.66
N GLN A 78 -9.01 16.77 -15.19
CA GLN A 78 -7.93 17.31 -14.36
C GLN A 78 -8.39 18.67 -13.83
N VAL A 79 -8.45 18.79 -12.52
CA VAL A 79 -8.74 20.07 -11.87
C VAL A 79 -7.43 20.85 -11.77
N LYS A 80 -7.49 22.16 -12.01
CA LYS A 80 -6.34 23.05 -11.80
C LYS A 80 -5.81 22.91 -10.37
N ASP A 81 -4.52 23.09 -10.22
CA ASP A 81 -3.87 23.12 -8.92
C ASP A 81 -4.57 24.07 -7.95
N VAL A 82 -4.91 23.55 -6.78
CA VAL A 82 -5.50 24.32 -5.69
C VAL A 82 -4.45 24.50 -4.60
N TYR A 83 -4.23 25.71 -4.21
CA TYR A 83 -3.30 26.04 -3.13
C TYR A 83 -4.05 25.98 -1.81
N VAL A 84 -3.80 24.94 -1.02
CA VAL A 84 -4.42 24.77 0.30
C VAL A 84 -3.42 25.09 1.41
N PRO A 85 -3.86 25.66 2.55
CA PRO A 85 -3.01 25.80 3.72
C PRO A 85 -2.51 24.43 4.19
N VAL A 86 -1.24 24.35 4.61
CA VAL A 86 -0.69 23.13 5.20
C VAL A 86 -1.37 22.89 6.53
N ASN A 87 -2.03 21.74 6.67
CA ASN A 87 -2.68 21.35 7.94
C ASN A 87 -1.70 20.76 8.95
N ASP A 88 -0.55 20.29 8.47
CA ASP A 88 0.48 19.61 9.26
C ASP A 88 1.46 20.59 9.92
N ILE A 89 1.01 21.76 10.32
CA ILE A 89 1.80 22.57 11.25
C ILE A 89 1.61 21.90 12.60
N THR A 90 2.53 21.02 12.94
CA THR A 90 2.83 20.72 14.34
C THR A 90 3.20 22.03 14.99
N LEU A 91 2.27 22.57 15.74
CA LEU A 91 2.50 23.68 16.65
C LEU A 91 3.60 23.26 17.59
N GLY A 92 4.87 23.75 17.39
CA GLY A 92 5.99 23.59 18.32
C GLY A 92 5.81 22.39 19.27
N GLY A 93 5.48 21.23 18.72
CA GLY A 93 5.02 20.12 19.50
C GLY A 93 6.13 19.14 19.78
N ASP A 94 5.77 17.97 20.25
CA ASP A 94 6.65 16.86 20.69
C ASP A 94 7.78 16.52 19.72
N GLU A 95 7.64 16.79 18.43
CA GLU A 95 8.69 16.52 17.44
C GLU A 95 9.85 17.54 17.52
N ASP A 96 9.53 18.81 17.74
CA ASP A 96 10.55 19.85 17.87
C ASP A 96 11.22 19.74 19.25
N ILE A 97 10.47 19.36 20.27
CA ILE A 97 11.03 19.03 21.61
C ILE A 97 11.97 17.82 21.47
N ARG A 98 11.54 16.72 20.83
CA ARG A 98 12.39 15.53 20.61
C ARG A 98 13.63 15.83 19.78
N LYS A 99 13.52 16.66 18.75
CA LYS A 99 14.70 17.11 17.96
C LYS A 99 15.65 17.96 18.75
N ALA A 100 15.13 18.79 19.66
CA ALA A 100 15.95 19.62 20.53
C ALA A 100 16.60 18.77 21.65
N GLU A 101 15.91 17.78 22.18
CA GLU A 101 16.45 16.79 23.14
C GLU A 101 17.55 15.92 22.51
N ALA A 102 17.33 15.39 21.31
CA ALA A 102 18.35 14.65 20.56
C ALA A 102 19.62 15.47 20.33
N LYS A 103 19.48 16.75 19.96
CA LYS A 103 20.63 17.65 19.80
C LYS A 103 21.36 17.95 21.12
N LEU A 104 20.66 17.91 22.25
CA LEU A 104 21.26 18.06 23.57
C LEU A 104 22.07 16.81 23.94
N ASP A 105 21.53 15.61 23.63
CA ASP A 105 22.22 14.34 23.87
C ASP A 105 23.47 14.16 22.99
N GLU A 106 23.44 14.67 21.75
CA GLU A 106 24.58 14.68 20.83
C GLU A 106 25.67 15.70 21.18
N ALA A 107 25.38 16.65 22.06
CA ALA A 107 26.30 17.73 22.39
C ALA A 107 27.46 17.25 23.29
N THR A 108 28.67 17.15 22.73
CA THR A 108 29.86 16.65 23.40
C THR A 108 30.69 17.73 24.11
N THR A 109 30.51 19.01 23.76
CA THR A 109 31.27 20.12 24.34
C THR A 109 30.40 20.97 25.28
N PRO A 110 30.98 21.56 26.38
CA PRO A 110 30.21 22.41 27.28
C PRO A 110 29.52 23.61 26.63
N ALA A 111 30.13 24.18 25.58
CA ALA A 111 29.53 25.29 24.81
C ALA A 111 28.37 24.82 23.95
N ALA A 112 28.48 23.66 23.28
CA ALA A 112 27.43 23.05 22.50
C ALA A 112 26.25 22.64 23.39
N LYS A 113 26.52 22.11 24.57
CA LYS A 113 25.51 21.70 25.56
C LYS A 113 24.69 22.89 26.06
N ARG A 114 25.32 23.99 26.46
CA ARG A 114 24.61 25.23 26.81
C ARG A 114 23.75 25.78 25.69
N LYS A 115 24.24 25.73 24.43
CA LYS A 115 23.47 26.17 23.26
C LYS A 115 22.25 25.28 23.01
N ALA A 116 22.41 23.97 23.14
CA ALA A 116 21.33 22.99 22.98
C ALA A 116 20.30 23.09 24.11
N GLU A 117 20.74 23.28 25.37
CA GLU A 117 19.87 23.54 26.53
C GLU A 117 19.02 24.80 26.33
N GLY A 118 19.65 25.89 25.86
CA GLY A 118 18.94 27.12 25.55
C GLY A 118 17.92 26.96 24.41
N ALA A 119 18.24 26.16 23.38
CA ALA A 119 17.32 25.83 22.31
C ALA A 119 16.14 24.97 22.79
N LEU A 120 16.39 23.96 23.63
CA LEU A 120 15.36 23.10 24.24
C LEU A 120 14.43 23.91 25.15
N ALA A 121 15.00 24.75 26.02
CA ALA A 121 14.22 25.62 26.88
C ALA A 121 13.31 26.55 26.08
N ARG A 122 13.80 27.08 24.99
CA ARG A 122 13.03 27.94 24.08
C ARG A 122 11.89 27.19 23.41
N VAL A 123 12.11 25.98 22.88
CA VAL A 123 11.08 25.16 22.25
C VAL A 123 10.02 24.76 23.27
N LYS A 124 10.41 24.36 24.49
CA LYS A 124 9.46 24.04 25.58
C LYS A 124 8.66 25.28 25.99
N GLN A 125 9.27 26.46 26.06
CA GLN A 125 8.58 27.70 26.36
C GLN A 125 7.60 28.13 25.25
N GLU A 126 7.95 27.88 24.00
CA GLU A 126 7.08 28.12 22.84
C GLU A 126 5.87 27.18 22.87
N ALA A 127 6.04 25.90 23.23
CA ALA A 127 4.96 24.94 23.40
C ALA A 127 3.99 25.33 24.53
N VAL A 128 4.51 25.72 25.69
CA VAL A 128 3.69 26.19 26.83
C VAL A 128 2.97 27.50 26.53
N ALA A 129 3.58 28.39 25.76
CA ALA A 129 2.96 29.66 25.36
C ALA A 129 1.75 29.49 24.44
N ILE A 130 1.64 28.34 23.75
CA ILE A 130 0.49 27.98 22.92
C ILE A 130 -0.68 27.49 23.77
N GLU A 131 -0.39 26.84 24.91
CA GLU A 131 -1.41 26.24 25.78
C GLU A 131 -2.00 27.22 26.83
N GLY A 132 -1.33 28.30 27.18
CA GLY A 132 -1.75 28.91 28.44
C GLY A 132 -1.56 30.37 28.73
N SER A 133 -1.17 31.28 27.90
CA SER A 133 -1.27 32.74 28.09
C SER A 133 -0.65 33.55 26.96
N PRO A 134 -1.31 34.61 26.49
CA PRO A 134 -0.87 35.37 25.32
C PRO A 134 0.33 36.27 25.64
N SER A 135 1.55 35.74 25.42
CA SER A 135 2.67 36.60 25.16
C SER A 135 2.58 37.15 23.74
N ASP A 136 3.14 38.34 23.46
CA ASP A 136 3.22 38.90 22.09
C ASP A 136 3.79 37.91 21.08
N LYS A 137 4.63 36.99 21.51
CA LYS A 137 5.23 35.95 20.70
C LYS A 137 4.27 34.79 20.45
N ALA A 138 3.51 34.39 21.47
CA ALA A 138 2.44 33.40 21.33
C ALA A 138 1.34 33.91 20.38
N LEU A 139 0.99 35.20 20.49
CA LEU A 139 0.04 35.83 19.59
C LEU A 139 0.54 35.84 18.14
N LYS A 140 1.80 36.16 17.90
CA LYS A 140 2.44 36.09 16.57
C LYS A 140 2.48 34.68 16.02
N THR A 141 2.75 33.69 16.87
CA THR A 141 2.76 32.27 16.49
C THR A 141 1.33 31.80 16.18
N THR A 142 0.35 32.19 17.01
CA THR A 142 -1.07 31.88 16.79
C THR A 142 -1.58 32.53 15.49
N ILE A 143 -1.19 33.78 15.21
CA ILE A 143 -1.53 34.46 13.94
C ILE A 143 -0.91 33.73 12.74
N ALA A 144 0.32 33.21 12.89
CA ALA A 144 0.99 32.41 11.84
C ALA A 144 0.27 31.09 11.56
N LEU A 145 -0.56 30.61 12.49
CA LEU A 145 -1.37 29.39 12.35
C LEU A 145 -2.69 29.62 11.63
N MET A 146 -3.12 30.89 11.47
CA MET A 146 -4.32 31.18 10.70
C MET A 146 -4.17 30.65 9.27
N PRO A 147 -5.22 30.04 8.69
CA PRO A 147 -5.17 29.47 7.33
C PRO A 147 -4.59 30.39 6.28
N GLU A 148 -4.87 31.70 6.41
CA GLU A 148 -4.40 32.75 5.49
C GLU A 148 -2.89 32.99 5.58
N ARG A 149 -2.27 32.66 6.70
CA ARG A 149 -0.85 32.87 6.99
C ARG A 149 0.01 31.62 6.86
N ARG A 150 -0.65 30.44 6.72
CA ARG A 150 0.06 29.17 6.56
C ARG A 150 0.72 29.07 5.22
N THR A 151 1.82 28.34 5.16
CA THR A 151 2.46 27.94 3.89
C THR A 151 1.41 27.19 3.06
N ARG A 152 1.30 27.55 1.80
CA ARG A 152 0.35 26.91 0.89
C ARG A 152 1.02 25.72 0.21
N GLN A 153 0.33 24.60 0.18
CA GLN A 153 0.73 23.42 -0.54
C GLN A 153 -0.17 23.23 -1.76
N VAL A 154 0.45 22.93 -2.88
CA VAL A 154 -0.29 22.57 -4.10
C VAL A 154 -0.99 21.23 -3.87
N ARG A 155 -2.29 21.20 -4.17
CA ARG A 155 -3.11 19.99 -4.16
C ARG A 155 -3.85 19.87 -5.48
N THR A 156 -3.79 18.68 -6.05
CA THR A 156 -4.54 18.33 -7.25
C THR A 156 -5.68 17.39 -6.84
N PHE A 157 -6.88 17.66 -7.31
CA PHE A 157 -8.06 16.83 -7.05
C PHE A 157 -8.62 16.30 -8.37
N PRO A 158 -8.02 15.23 -8.91
CA PRO A 158 -8.48 14.64 -10.15
C PRO A 158 -9.88 14.04 -9.98
N VAL A 159 -10.70 14.16 -11.01
CA VAL A 159 -12.13 13.83 -10.99
C VAL A 159 -12.47 12.90 -12.13
N VAL A 160 -13.30 11.88 -11.85
CA VAL A 160 -13.99 11.05 -12.83
C VAL A 160 -15.45 11.49 -12.92
N VAL A 161 -15.96 11.54 -14.14
CA VAL A 161 -17.36 11.77 -14.46
C VAL A 161 -17.85 10.54 -15.22
N PRO A 162 -18.47 9.56 -14.52
CA PRO A 162 -19.05 8.39 -15.18
C PRO A 162 -20.30 8.79 -15.94
N GLU A 163 -20.64 8.03 -16.98
CA GLU A 163 -21.88 8.22 -17.73
C GLU A 163 -23.09 7.88 -16.85
N THR A 164 -22.98 6.80 -16.06
CA THR A 164 -23.98 6.42 -15.06
C THR A 164 -23.52 6.88 -13.68
N PRO A 165 -24.19 7.85 -13.03
CA PRO A 165 -23.77 8.37 -11.73
C PRO A 165 -24.03 7.42 -10.57
N THR A 166 -24.17 6.13 -10.83
CA THR A 166 -24.39 5.07 -9.82
C THR A 166 -23.46 3.89 -10.06
N PHE A 167 -22.97 3.32 -8.96
CA PHE A 167 -22.23 2.07 -8.97
C PHE A 167 -22.65 1.22 -7.77
N ALA A 168 -22.31 -0.08 -7.77
CA ALA A 168 -22.69 -0.97 -6.68
C ALA A 168 -21.59 -1.98 -6.34
N PHE A 169 -21.54 -2.33 -5.06
CA PHE A 169 -20.79 -3.46 -4.53
C PHE A 169 -21.75 -4.64 -4.30
N LEU A 170 -21.37 -5.82 -4.75
CA LEU A 170 -22.24 -7.01 -4.80
C LEU A 170 -21.54 -8.19 -4.15
N TRP A 171 -22.19 -8.82 -3.17
CA TRP A 171 -21.76 -10.08 -2.56
C TRP A 171 -22.85 -11.14 -2.82
N PRO A 172 -22.74 -11.90 -3.92
CA PRO A 172 -23.81 -12.79 -4.40
C PRO A 172 -24.21 -13.87 -3.39
N ILE A 173 -23.24 -14.39 -2.63
CA ILE A 173 -23.46 -15.50 -1.67
C ILE A 173 -23.67 -15.04 -0.22
N ALA A 174 -23.53 -13.74 0.07
CA ALA A 174 -23.71 -13.22 1.42
C ALA A 174 -25.18 -13.16 1.81
N ASP A 175 -25.51 -13.60 3.01
CA ASP A 175 -26.84 -13.39 3.62
C ASP A 175 -26.81 -12.20 4.58
N PRO A 176 -27.33 -11.02 4.17
CA PRO A 176 -27.34 -9.84 5.00
C PRO A 176 -28.42 -9.82 6.08
N SER A 177 -29.36 -10.80 6.09
CA SER A 177 -30.58 -10.76 6.92
C SER A 177 -30.33 -10.38 8.38
N PRO A 178 -29.32 -10.94 9.09
CA PRO A 178 -29.05 -10.58 10.48
C PRO A 178 -28.50 -9.18 10.69
N HIS A 179 -27.89 -8.58 9.64
CA HIS A 179 -27.12 -7.33 9.70
C HIS A 179 -27.74 -6.20 8.87
N ARG A 180 -28.80 -6.51 8.11
CA ARG A 180 -29.40 -5.62 7.12
C ARG A 180 -29.74 -4.25 7.68
N ALA A 181 -30.52 -4.20 8.76
CA ALA A 181 -30.96 -2.94 9.36
C ALA A 181 -29.77 -2.09 9.87
N ALA A 182 -28.70 -2.74 10.35
CA ALA A 182 -27.48 -2.06 10.76
C ALA A 182 -26.71 -1.49 9.55
N LEU A 183 -26.58 -2.25 8.47
CA LEU A 183 -25.96 -1.80 7.23
C LEU A 183 -26.74 -0.63 6.59
N GLU A 184 -28.07 -0.69 6.60
CA GLU A 184 -28.92 0.39 6.10
C GLU A 184 -28.68 1.72 6.87
N ARG A 185 -28.59 1.65 8.20
CA ARG A 185 -28.27 2.82 9.03
C ARG A 185 -26.87 3.36 8.76
N LEU A 186 -25.87 2.47 8.66
CA LEU A 186 -24.51 2.88 8.31
C LEU A 186 -24.46 3.53 6.92
N CYS A 187 -25.06 2.90 5.92
CA CYS A 187 -25.13 3.46 4.57
C CYS A 187 -25.79 4.83 4.53
N ALA A 188 -26.88 5.02 5.27
CA ALA A 188 -27.61 6.29 5.31
C ALA A 188 -26.76 7.46 5.85
N ARG A 189 -25.75 7.18 6.68
CA ARG A 189 -24.83 8.20 7.23
C ARG A 189 -23.63 8.47 6.35
N VAL A 190 -23.33 7.63 5.35
CA VAL A 190 -22.23 7.90 4.41
C VAL A 190 -22.66 8.98 3.42
N THR A 191 -22.23 10.20 3.65
CA THR A 191 -22.59 11.38 2.83
C THR A 191 -21.55 11.72 1.77
N ARG A 192 -20.36 11.18 1.85
CA ARG A 192 -19.24 11.46 0.95
C ARG A 192 -18.32 10.24 0.79
N LEU A 193 -17.70 10.13 -0.37
CA LEU A 193 -16.75 9.06 -0.65
C LEU A 193 -15.54 9.62 -1.41
N GLY A 194 -14.33 9.35 -0.91
CA GLY A 194 -13.11 9.98 -1.42
C GLY A 194 -12.94 11.41 -0.92
N HIS A 195 -12.86 12.38 -1.83
CA HIS A 195 -12.78 13.79 -1.44
C HIS A 195 -14.12 14.30 -0.90
N SER A 196 -14.08 15.30 -0.03
CA SER A 196 -15.29 15.90 0.59
C SER A 196 -16.30 16.47 -0.42
N SER A 197 -15.87 16.79 -1.65
CA SER A 197 -16.74 17.24 -2.73
C SER A 197 -17.46 16.12 -3.48
N SER A 198 -17.13 14.86 -3.24
CA SER A 198 -17.82 13.70 -3.81
C SER A 198 -18.97 13.30 -2.90
N LEU A 199 -20.06 14.06 -2.99
CA LEU A 199 -21.28 13.77 -2.22
C LEU A 199 -21.95 12.51 -2.77
N VAL A 200 -22.31 11.60 -1.87
CA VAL A 200 -22.93 10.32 -2.23
C VAL A 200 -24.18 10.06 -1.41
N ARG A 201 -25.01 9.18 -1.94
CA ARG A 201 -26.06 8.49 -1.22
C ARG A 201 -25.84 7.01 -1.38
N SER A 202 -25.67 6.27 -0.29
CA SER A 202 -25.52 4.83 -0.30
C SER A 202 -26.71 4.14 0.34
N ARG A 203 -27.09 2.97 -0.19
CA ARG A 203 -28.23 2.19 0.29
C ARG A 203 -28.07 0.71 0.00
N VAL A 204 -28.60 -0.12 0.89
CA VAL A 204 -28.78 -1.55 0.62
C VAL A 204 -29.98 -1.71 -0.32
N VAL A 205 -29.84 -2.50 -1.37
CA VAL A 205 -30.89 -2.70 -2.37
C VAL A 205 -31.21 -4.19 -2.55
N ASP A 206 -32.49 -4.49 -2.83
CA ASP A 206 -32.99 -5.87 -3.02
C ASP A 206 -33.12 -6.29 -4.49
N ARG A 207 -32.74 -5.39 -5.39
CA ARG A 207 -32.81 -5.70 -6.82
C ARG A 207 -31.60 -6.50 -7.28
N ASP A 208 -31.83 -7.42 -8.17
CA ASP A 208 -30.74 -8.15 -8.81
C ASP A 208 -29.93 -7.22 -9.73
N LEU A 209 -28.65 -7.09 -9.45
CA LEU A 209 -27.73 -6.25 -10.20
C LEU A 209 -26.67 -7.13 -10.85
N THR A 210 -26.58 -7.09 -12.17
CA THR A 210 -25.55 -7.80 -12.91
C THR A 210 -24.19 -7.10 -12.73
N PRO A 211 -23.15 -7.79 -12.26
CA PRO A 211 -21.82 -7.21 -12.13
C PRO A 211 -21.20 -6.94 -13.51
N THR A 212 -20.37 -5.91 -13.58
CA THR A 212 -19.52 -5.61 -14.75
C THR A 212 -18.07 -5.99 -14.50
N LEU A 213 -17.65 -5.98 -13.23
CA LEU A 213 -16.34 -6.43 -12.75
C LEU A 213 -16.51 -7.48 -11.67
N VAL A 214 -15.69 -8.52 -11.73
CA VAL A 214 -15.65 -9.60 -10.74
C VAL A 214 -14.22 -9.83 -10.27
N PRO A 215 -14.01 -10.25 -9.01
CA PRO A 215 -12.68 -10.67 -8.54
C PRO A 215 -12.14 -11.78 -9.45
N SER A 216 -10.91 -11.60 -9.93
CA SER A 216 -10.27 -12.53 -10.85
C SER A 216 -8.75 -12.35 -10.76
N ASP A 217 -8.01 -13.43 -10.61
CA ASP A 217 -6.54 -13.37 -10.53
C ASP A 217 -5.90 -12.92 -11.85
N ASP A 218 -6.59 -13.14 -12.97
CA ASP A 218 -6.17 -12.71 -14.32
C ASP A 218 -6.71 -11.33 -14.73
N GLY A 219 -7.35 -10.62 -13.80
CA GLY A 219 -7.97 -9.33 -14.09
C GLY A 219 -6.96 -8.21 -14.33
N ASP A 220 -7.33 -7.26 -15.19
CA ASP A 220 -6.50 -6.12 -15.57
C ASP A 220 -6.63 -4.93 -14.58
N VAL A 221 -7.70 -4.90 -13.77
CA VAL A 221 -7.97 -3.81 -12.82
C VAL A 221 -7.57 -4.24 -11.42
N VAL A 222 -6.77 -3.43 -10.73
CA VAL A 222 -6.36 -3.67 -9.33
C VAL A 222 -7.10 -2.73 -8.40
N LEU A 223 -7.90 -3.28 -7.50
CA LEU A 223 -8.64 -2.54 -6.48
C LEU A 223 -8.20 -2.94 -5.08
N ARG A 224 -8.32 -2.02 -4.14
CA ARG A 224 -8.10 -2.29 -2.72
C ARG A 224 -9.38 -2.83 -2.09
N VAL A 225 -9.28 -3.98 -1.46
CA VAL A 225 -10.41 -4.69 -0.87
C VAL A 225 -10.21 -4.91 0.62
N VAL A 226 -11.31 -5.21 1.29
CA VAL A 226 -11.35 -5.49 2.72
C VAL A 226 -11.18 -6.99 2.95
N GLY A 227 -10.57 -7.33 4.07
CA GLY A 227 -10.49 -8.68 4.58
C GLY A 227 -10.55 -8.68 6.10
N PRO A 228 -10.57 -9.86 6.72
CA PRO A 228 -10.67 -10.01 8.17
C PRO A 228 -9.65 -9.15 8.93
N GLY A 229 -10.10 -8.52 10.03
CA GLY A 229 -9.29 -7.64 10.87
C GLY A 229 -9.09 -6.22 10.33
N GLN A 230 -9.83 -5.80 9.30
CA GLN A 230 -9.71 -4.45 8.75
C GLN A 230 -10.26 -3.39 9.71
N LEU A 231 -11.38 -3.67 10.37
CA LEU A 231 -11.96 -2.75 11.37
C LEU A 231 -10.97 -2.50 12.50
N GLU A 232 -10.43 -3.56 13.10
CA GLU A 232 -9.45 -3.45 14.18
C GLU A 232 -8.18 -2.68 13.75
N ARG A 233 -7.73 -2.86 12.50
CA ARG A 233 -6.58 -2.10 11.96
C ARG A 233 -6.87 -0.62 11.84
N LEU A 234 -8.09 -0.24 11.44
CA LEU A 234 -8.49 1.15 11.35
C LEU A 234 -8.56 1.80 12.74
N ASP A 235 -9.11 1.08 13.74
CA ASP A 235 -9.20 1.54 15.12
C ASP A 235 -7.78 1.71 15.72
N ARG A 236 -6.90 0.72 15.58
CA ARG A 236 -5.50 0.82 16.02
C ARG A 236 -4.75 1.97 15.34
N ALA A 237 -4.99 2.20 14.04
CA ALA A 237 -4.37 3.30 13.31
C ALA A 237 -4.86 4.66 13.83
N PHE A 238 -6.13 4.78 14.17
CA PHE A 238 -6.68 5.98 14.78
C PHE A 238 -6.09 6.24 16.16
N GLU A 239 -6.04 5.21 17.03
CA GLU A 239 -5.44 5.31 18.37
C GLU A 239 -3.96 5.71 18.30
N HIS A 240 -3.19 5.11 17.39
CA HIS A 240 -1.77 5.41 17.23
C HIS A 240 -1.53 6.85 16.75
N HIS A 241 -2.38 7.35 15.88
CA HIS A 241 -2.20 8.67 15.26
C HIS A 241 -2.99 9.79 15.94
N GLN A 242 -3.89 9.46 16.86
CA GLN A 242 -4.72 10.42 17.63
C GLN A 242 -5.36 11.52 16.75
N GLY A 243 -5.73 11.15 15.52
CA GLY A 243 -6.28 12.09 14.55
C GLY A 243 -5.30 13.11 13.95
N VAL A 244 -4.04 13.15 14.43
CA VAL A 244 -3.03 14.12 13.96
C VAL A 244 -2.44 13.72 12.60
N GLN A 245 -2.27 12.43 12.34
CA GLN A 245 -1.83 11.91 11.04
C GLN A 245 -2.60 10.64 10.72
N SER A 246 -3.73 10.78 10.07
CA SER A 246 -4.54 9.64 9.63
C SER A 246 -3.91 8.92 8.43
N ARG A 247 -2.74 8.32 8.62
CA ARG A 247 -2.12 7.45 7.62
C ARG A 247 -2.57 6.03 7.86
N VAL A 248 -3.56 5.61 7.10
CA VAL A 248 -3.99 4.21 7.06
C VAL A 248 -3.13 3.48 6.04
N LEU A 249 -2.58 2.33 6.46
CA LEU A 249 -1.89 1.44 5.52
C LEU A 249 -2.86 0.96 4.44
N PRO A 250 -2.39 0.85 3.19
CA PRO A 250 -3.25 0.43 2.10
C PRO A 250 -3.83 -0.97 2.39
N ALA A 251 -5.12 -1.13 2.14
CA ALA A 251 -5.78 -2.42 2.18
C ALA A 251 -5.20 -3.37 1.10
N ARG A 252 -5.53 -4.66 1.17
CA ARG A 252 -5.01 -5.66 0.24
C ARG A 252 -5.44 -5.37 -1.19
N PRO A 253 -4.54 -5.47 -2.19
CA PRO A 253 -4.92 -5.40 -3.59
C PRO A 253 -5.63 -6.69 -4.00
N GLN A 254 -6.66 -6.57 -4.82
CA GLN A 254 -7.36 -7.64 -5.50
C GLN A 254 -7.50 -7.29 -6.97
N ARG A 255 -7.23 -8.23 -7.85
CA ARG A 255 -7.47 -8.06 -9.27
C ARG A 255 -8.91 -8.31 -9.62
N TYR A 256 -9.38 -7.58 -10.61
CA TYR A 256 -10.72 -7.66 -11.15
C TYR A 256 -10.68 -7.78 -12.66
N GLY A 257 -11.46 -8.71 -13.19
CA GLY A 257 -11.70 -8.88 -14.62
C GLY A 257 -13.13 -8.51 -15.01
N SER A 258 -13.34 -8.31 -16.32
CA SER A 258 -14.70 -8.14 -16.83
C SER A 258 -15.54 -9.38 -16.57
N ALA A 259 -16.77 -9.20 -16.06
CA ALA A 259 -17.69 -10.30 -15.82
C ALA A 259 -18.00 -11.13 -17.09
N SER A 260 -17.95 -10.52 -18.27
CA SER A 260 -18.13 -11.22 -19.54
C SER A 260 -16.98 -12.14 -19.93
N LYS A 261 -15.78 -11.93 -19.40
CA LYS A 261 -14.58 -12.77 -19.63
C LYS A 261 -14.38 -13.85 -18.56
N ALA A 262 -15.06 -13.73 -17.42
CA ALA A 262 -14.87 -14.62 -16.25
C ALA A 262 -15.49 -16.03 -16.40
N ALA A 263 -16.03 -16.37 -17.56
CA ALA A 263 -16.78 -17.62 -17.80
C ALA A 263 -15.92 -18.90 -17.98
N ALA A 264 -14.59 -18.82 -17.92
CA ALA A 264 -13.73 -20.00 -17.99
C ALA A 264 -12.82 -20.08 -16.76
N PRO A 265 -12.96 -21.09 -15.89
CA PRO A 265 -11.99 -21.32 -14.84
C PRO A 265 -10.66 -21.75 -15.48
N SER A 266 -9.65 -20.89 -15.43
CA SER A 266 -8.29 -21.31 -15.71
C SER A 266 -7.82 -22.24 -14.58
N PRO A 267 -7.20 -23.37 -14.87
CA PRO A 267 -6.59 -24.21 -13.84
C PRO A 267 -5.44 -23.42 -13.22
N GLN A 268 -5.68 -22.89 -12.04
CA GLN A 268 -4.66 -22.18 -11.28
C GLN A 268 -3.74 -23.20 -10.62
N ALA A 269 -2.46 -23.15 -10.97
CA ALA A 269 -1.45 -23.72 -10.08
C ALA A 269 -1.53 -22.94 -8.75
N GLU A 270 -1.77 -23.65 -7.65
CA GLU A 270 -1.82 -23.06 -6.32
C GLU A 270 -0.43 -22.54 -5.95
N SER A 271 -0.20 -21.26 -6.22
CA SER A 271 1.03 -20.59 -5.77
C SER A 271 0.99 -20.41 -4.26
N VAL A 272 2.12 -20.66 -3.58
CA VAL A 272 2.30 -20.32 -2.15
C VAL A 272 2.31 -18.80 -1.92
N PHE A 273 2.46 -18.03 -2.98
CA PHE A 273 2.44 -16.56 -2.94
C PHE A 273 1.07 -16.02 -3.35
N SER A 274 0.71 -14.90 -2.73
CA SER A 274 -0.53 -14.17 -3.04
C SER A 274 -0.34 -13.24 -4.24
N ALA A 275 -1.44 -12.65 -4.73
CA ALA A 275 -1.39 -11.53 -5.67
C ALA A 275 -1.00 -10.20 -5.01
N ASP A 276 -0.72 -10.19 -3.70
CA ASP A 276 -0.32 -9.00 -2.94
C ASP A 276 1.17 -8.73 -3.16
N TRP A 277 1.47 -7.89 -4.12
CA TRP A 277 2.82 -7.48 -4.50
C TRP A 277 3.06 -6.02 -4.17
N VAL A 278 4.18 -5.71 -3.54
CA VAL A 278 4.65 -4.32 -3.41
C VAL A 278 5.65 -4.07 -4.53
N LEU A 279 5.22 -3.34 -5.55
CA LEU A 279 5.99 -3.11 -6.77
C LEU A 279 6.83 -1.85 -6.67
N PHE A 280 8.07 -1.94 -7.15
CA PHE A 280 8.98 -0.83 -7.32
C PHE A 280 9.43 -0.76 -8.78
N GLU A 281 8.99 0.27 -9.48
CA GLU A 281 9.35 0.53 -10.86
C GLU A 281 10.67 1.31 -10.93
N ARG A 282 11.58 0.89 -11.83
CA ARG A 282 12.79 1.65 -12.13
C ARG A 282 12.45 2.96 -12.84
N VAL A 283 12.85 4.07 -12.23
CA VAL A 283 12.64 5.44 -12.76
C VAL A 283 13.96 6.11 -13.16
N GLY A 284 15.11 5.57 -12.77
CA GLY A 284 16.42 6.18 -13.08
C GLY A 284 17.61 5.32 -12.68
N GLY A 285 18.79 5.91 -12.70
CA GLY A 285 20.04 5.24 -12.37
C GLY A 285 20.50 4.23 -13.44
N SER A 286 21.35 3.30 -13.03
CA SER A 286 21.87 2.24 -13.91
C SER A 286 20.77 1.33 -14.43
N ARG A 287 21.09 0.61 -15.51
CA ARG A 287 20.22 -0.39 -16.13
C ARG A 287 20.91 -1.77 -16.13
N PRO A 288 21.02 -2.41 -14.94
CA PRO A 288 21.70 -3.69 -14.83
C PRO A 288 20.91 -4.80 -15.54
N LEU A 289 21.63 -5.79 -16.02
CA LEU A 289 21.07 -6.99 -16.63
C LEU A 289 20.55 -7.98 -15.57
N ALA A 290 19.75 -8.97 -15.99
CA ALA A 290 19.22 -10.03 -15.14
C ALA A 290 20.31 -10.81 -14.38
N SER A 291 21.55 -10.87 -14.89
CA SER A 291 22.70 -11.43 -14.17
C SER A 291 22.99 -10.74 -12.82
N ARG A 292 22.50 -9.53 -12.61
CA ARG A 292 22.57 -8.77 -11.35
C ARG A 292 21.34 -8.91 -10.48
N ALA A 293 20.44 -9.82 -10.80
CA ALA A 293 19.19 -10.02 -10.06
C ALA A 293 19.43 -10.30 -8.57
N THR A 294 20.42 -11.16 -8.25
CA THR A 294 20.78 -11.47 -6.85
C THR A 294 21.26 -10.24 -6.08
N ASP A 295 22.04 -9.36 -6.74
CA ASP A 295 22.54 -8.14 -6.11
C ASP A 295 21.39 -7.17 -5.81
N LEU A 296 20.43 -7.03 -6.73
CA LEU A 296 19.23 -6.21 -6.54
C LEU A 296 18.34 -6.77 -5.42
N ALA A 297 18.13 -8.09 -5.38
CA ALA A 297 17.34 -8.72 -4.31
C ALA A 297 17.99 -8.49 -2.93
N ARG A 298 19.33 -8.60 -2.84
CA ARG A 298 20.09 -8.30 -1.63
C ARG A 298 19.97 -6.83 -1.23
N ALA A 299 20.08 -5.90 -2.18
CA ALA A 299 19.97 -4.47 -1.92
C ALA A 299 18.57 -4.11 -1.39
N LEU A 300 17.51 -4.66 -2.01
CA LEU A 300 16.14 -4.45 -1.57
C LEU A 300 15.90 -5.02 -0.15
N ARG A 301 16.36 -6.24 0.12
CA ARG A 301 16.27 -6.85 1.43
C ARG A 301 17.08 -6.06 2.47
N GLY A 302 18.30 -5.67 2.12
CA GLY A 302 19.19 -4.89 2.97
C GLY A 302 18.60 -3.56 3.38
N ALA A 303 17.95 -2.85 2.44
CA ALA A 303 17.29 -1.58 2.70
C ALA A 303 16.17 -1.71 3.76
N LEU A 304 15.37 -2.78 3.72
CA LEU A 304 14.33 -3.02 4.72
C LEU A 304 14.90 -3.40 6.09
N ILE A 305 15.97 -4.21 6.13
CA ILE A 305 16.65 -4.57 7.37
C ILE A 305 17.29 -3.32 8.03
N GLU A 306 17.95 -2.48 7.24
CA GLU A 306 18.56 -1.22 7.71
C GLU A 306 17.51 -0.28 8.31
N ILE A 307 16.37 -0.12 7.65
CA ILE A 307 15.27 0.74 8.14
C ILE A 307 14.61 0.19 9.40
N HIS A 308 14.59 -1.14 9.54
CA HIS A 308 14.09 -1.76 10.79
C HIS A 308 15.00 -1.46 11.97
N GLY A 309 16.30 -1.31 11.73
CA GLY A 309 17.32 -1.10 12.74
C GLY A 309 17.83 -2.43 13.34
N ASN A 310 18.44 -2.35 14.53
CA ASN A 310 19.06 -3.51 15.18
C ASN A 310 18.06 -4.46 15.87
N GLN A 311 16.76 -4.32 15.63
CA GLN A 311 15.75 -5.21 16.18
C GLN A 311 15.61 -6.46 15.31
N TYR A 312 15.15 -7.54 15.89
CA TYR A 312 14.89 -8.79 15.19
C TYR A 312 13.71 -8.64 14.22
N LEU A 313 13.97 -8.86 12.94
CA LEU A 313 12.92 -8.88 11.91
C LEU A 313 12.36 -10.31 11.79
N PRO A 314 11.03 -10.52 11.87
CA PRO A 314 10.43 -11.85 11.78
C PRO A 314 10.97 -12.67 10.60
N ALA A 315 11.12 -13.98 10.80
CA ALA A 315 11.63 -14.89 9.77
C ALA A 315 10.75 -14.92 8.51
N THR A 316 9.44 -14.71 8.67
CA THR A 316 8.45 -14.53 7.60
C THR A 316 8.73 -13.32 6.70
N LEU A 317 9.42 -12.30 7.22
CA LEU A 317 9.80 -11.10 6.47
C LEU A 317 11.26 -11.14 6.02
N SER A 318 12.16 -11.65 6.86
CA SER A 318 13.60 -11.65 6.58
C SER A 318 14.09 -12.86 5.80
N GLY A 319 13.37 -13.97 5.83
CA GLY A 319 13.82 -15.27 5.32
C GLY A 319 14.89 -15.93 6.19
N HIS A 320 15.15 -15.41 7.40
CA HIS A 320 16.13 -15.96 8.34
C HIS A 320 15.53 -16.05 9.75
N ALA A 321 15.73 -17.21 10.38
CA ALA A 321 15.50 -17.46 11.78
C ALA A 321 16.83 -17.36 12.56
N GLU A 322 16.78 -17.32 13.88
CA GLU A 322 17.99 -17.31 14.74
C GLU A 322 18.94 -18.49 14.46
N SER A 323 18.38 -19.65 14.09
CA SER A 323 19.14 -20.87 13.81
C SER A 323 19.59 -21.02 12.35
N GLY A 324 19.29 -20.07 11.47
CA GLY A 324 19.62 -20.15 10.05
C GLY A 324 18.51 -19.72 9.09
N PRO A 325 18.47 -20.24 7.87
CA PRO A 325 17.41 -19.93 6.90
C PRO A 325 16.02 -20.31 7.45
N ALA A 326 15.00 -19.49 7.15
CA ALA A 326 13.64 -19.82 7.51
C ALA A 326 13.14 -21.07 6.77
N VAL A 327 12.53 -22.01 7.48
CA VAL A 327 11.92 -23.21 6.90
C VAL A 327 10.54 -22.90 6.31
N GLN A 328 9.86 -21.92 6.90
CA GLN A 328 8.53 -21.49 6.47
C GLN A 328 8.58 -20.54 5.27
N THR A 329 7.47 -20.46 4.53
CA THR A 329 7.32 -19.50 3.44
C THR A 329 7.50 -18.08 3.97
N HIS A 330 8.30 -17.28 3.30
CA HIS A 330 8.62 -15.91 3.67
C HIS A 330 8.47 -14.97 2.48
N VAL A 331 8.50 -13.66 2.73
CA VAL A 331 8.43 -12.64 1.68
C VAL A 331 9.56 -12.84 0.66
N ALA A 332 9.21 -12.92 -0.60
CA ALA A 332 10.18 -13.02 -1.68
C ALA A 332 10.61 -11.63 -2.18
N PHE A 333 11.91 -11.45 -2.35
CA PHE A 333 12.53 -10.24 -2.91
C PHE A 333 12.81 -10.48 -4.38
N VAL A 334 11.94 -10.04 -5.27
CA VAL A 334 11.92 -10.47 -6.67
C VAL A 334 12.39 -9.35 -7.59
N PRO A 335 13.54 -9.48 -8.25
CA PRO A 335 13.91 -8.63 -9.38
C PRO A 335 13.05 -8.93 -10.60
N LEU A 336 12.68 -7.90 -11.34
CA LEU A 336 11.78 -8.00 -12.49
C LEU A 336 12.52 -7.63 -13.79
N PRO A 337 13.03 -8.61 -14.54
CA PRO A 337 13.76 -8.37 -15.78
C PRO A 337 12.82 -8.16 -16.97
N PHE A 338 13.29 -7.40 -17.96
CA PHE A 338 12.62 -7.27 -19.25
C PHE A 338 12.98 -8.48 -20.13
N VAL A 339 12.11 -9.48 -20.12
CA VAL A 339 12.28 -10.75 -20.84
C VAL A 339 10.99 -11.15 -21.53
N GLY A 340 11.07 -12.08 -22.49
CA GLY A 340 9.91 -12.67 -23.15
C GLY A 340 9.15 -11.75 -24.11
N ASN A 341 9.78 -10.70 -24.62
CA ASN A 341 9.33 -9.84 -25.72
C ASN A 341 10.39 -9.83 -26.80
N GLU A 342 10.03 -9.51 -28.04
CA GLU A 342 10.93 -9.45 -29.19
C GLU A 342 12.15 -8.53 -28.96
N HIS A 343 11.92 -7.40 -28.28
CA HIS A 343 12.97 -6.41 -28.01
C HIS A 343 13.50 -6.49 -26.55
N ALA A 344 13.29 -7.61 -25.87
CA ALA A 344 13.74 -7.80 -24.50
C ALA A 344 15.27 -7.92 -24.44
N ASP A 345 15.89 -7.04 -23.67
CA ASP A 345 17.34 -6.97 -23.49
C ASP A 345 17.80 -7.60 -22.16
N GLY A 346 16.91 -8.18 -21.39
CA GLY A 346 17.19 -8.77 -20.08
C GLY A 346 17.54 -7.76 -18.98
N SER A 347 17.37 -6.47 -19.21
CA SER A 347 17.62 -5.45 -18.19
C SER A 347 16.58 -5.49 -17.07
N LEU A 348 16.99 -5.16 -15.85
CA LEU A 348 16.08 -5.06 -14.71
C LEU A 348 15.22 -3.79 -14.82
N MET A 349 13.91 -3.96 -14.83
CA MET A 349 12.92 -2.88 -14.97
C MET A 349 12.33 -2.45 -13.64
N GLY A 350 12.56 -3.22 -12.59
CA GLY A 350 12.06 -2.98 -11.26
C GLY A 350 12.32 -4.15 -10.34
N CYS A 351 11.68 -4.13 -9.20
CA CYS A 351 11.67 -5.23 -8.24
C CYS A 351 10.36 -5.25 -7.46
N ALA A 352 10.11 -6.34 -6.76
CA ALA A 352 8.91 -6.51 -5.95
C ALA A 352 9.19 -7.23 -4.64
N LEU A 353 8.35 -6.93 -3.63
CA LEU A 353 8.14 -7.79 -2.48
C LEU A 353 6.89 -8.60 -2.76
N VAL A 354 7.02 -9.91 -2.78
CA VAL A 354 5.90 -10.83 -3.05
C VAL A 354 5.54 -11.53 -1.75
N LEU A 355 4.31 -11.34 -1.31
CA LEU A 355 3.86 -11.78 -0.01
C LEU A 355 3.32 -13.22 -0.07
N PRO A 356 3.67 -14.07 0.91
CA PRO A 356 3.04 -15.37 1.07
C PRO A 356 1.52 -15.25 1.23
N ARG A 357 0.79 -16.24 0.72
CA ARG A 357 -0.67 -16.29 0.84
C ARG A 357 -1.11 -16.37 2.31
N GLU A 358 -0.37 -17.12 3.12
CA GLU A 358 -0.63 -17.35 4.54
C GLU A 358 0.09 -16.37 5.47
N LEU A 359 0.63 -15.27 4.93
CA LEU A 359 1.31 -14.27 5.75
C LEU A 359 0.33 -13.66 6.75
N ALA A 360 0.70 -13.71 8.03
CA ALA A 360 -0.10 -13.12 9.10
C ALA A 360 -0.34 -11.62 8.87
N ASN A 361 -1.51 -11.13 9.28
CA ASN A 361 -1.86 -9.72 9.08
C ASN A 361 -0.88 -8.77 9.78
N ASP A 362 -0.39 -9.13 10.96
CA ASP A 362 0.57 -8.30 11.72
C ASP A 362 1.92 -8.22 11.01
N ASP A 363 2.42 -9.33 10.44
CA ASP A 363 3.65 -9.34 9.64
C ASP A 363 3.47 -8.52 8.34
N ARG A 364 2.30 -8.66 7.69
CA ARG A 364 1.98 -7.83 6.53
C ARG A 364 1.96 -6.34 6.87
N GLU A 365 1.34 -5.98 7.97
CA GLU A 365 1.28 -4.60 8.44
C GLU A 365 2.68 -4.09 8.79
N MET A 366 3.49 -4.88 9.50
CA MET A 366 4.89 -4.54 9.80
C MET A 366 5.68 -4.28 8.51
N LEU A 367 5.57 -5.16 7.50
CA LEU A 367 6.24 -4.97 6.21
C LEU A 367 5.84 -3.67 5.54
N LEU A 368 4.55 -3.37 5.46
CA LEU A 368 4.07 -2.14 4.83
C LEU A 368 4.50 -0.88 5.60
N ARG A 369 4.57 -0.95 6.93
CA ARG A 369 5.12 0.14 7.76
C ARG A 369 6.61 0.35 7.51
N LEU A 370 7.39 -0.73 7.36
CA LEU A 370 8.80 -0.64 7.00
C LEU A 370 9.01 0.00 5.63
N VAL A 371 8.21 -0.41 4.63
CA VAL A 371 8.24 0.21 3.30
C VAL A 371 7.90 1.70 3.40
N ALA A 372 6.84 2.06 4.11
CA ALA A 372 6.44 3.46 4.28
C ALA A 372 7.50 4.28 5.04
N LYS A 373 8.15 3.69 6.05
CA LYS A 373 9.27 4.31 6.76
C LYS A 373 10.46 4.52 5.83
N TRP A 374 10.81 3.52 5.02
CA TRP A 374 11.87 3.61 4.03
C TRP A 374 11.60 4.72 3.03
N GLU A 375 10.37 4.81 2.49
CA GLU A 375 9.96 5.91 1.60
C GLU A 375 10.08 7.27 2.29
N LYS A 376 9.64 7.38 3.55
CA LYS A 376 9.71 8.65 4.29
C LYS A 376 11.13 9.12 4.54
N GLU A 377 12.04 8.21 4.93
CA GLU A 377 13.38 8.54 5.42
C GLU A 377 14.44 8.61 4.31
N ARG A 378 14.24 7.88 3.20
CA ARG A 378 15.27 7.68 2.18
C ARG A 378 14.87 8.10 0.77
N SER A 379 13.62 8.52 0.54
CA SER A 379 13.25 9.03 -0.79
C SER A 379 13.73 10.46 -1.01
N ASP A 380 13.99 10.78 -2.28
CA ASP A 380 14.20 12.15 -2.70
C ASP A 380 12.89 12.96 -2.70
N GLN A 381 12.96 14.24 -3.10
CA GLN A 381 11.80 15.13 -3.16
C GLN A 381 10.70 14.65 -4.13
N GLN A 382 11.03 13.75 -5.06
CA GLN A 382 10.13 13.18 -6.04
C GLN A 382 9.55 11.81 -5.61
N GLY A 383 9.94 11.33 -4.42
CA GLY A 383 9.52 10.03 -3.90
C GLY A 383 10.30 8.84 -4.47
N ASN A 384 11.48 9.08 -5.07
CA ASN A 384 12.31 8.03 -5.61
C ASN A 384 13.27 7.50 -4.53
N LEU A 385 13.49 6.19 -4.55
CA LEU A 385 14.37 5.45 -3.64
C LEU A 385 15.60 4.95 -4.39
N THR A 386 16.76 5.03 -3.78
CA THR A 386 18.00 4.50 -4.37
C THR A 386 18.36 3.17 -3.74
N LEU A 387 18.46 2.14 -4.56
CA LEU A 387 19.03 0.84 -4.20
C LEU A 387 20.46 0.75 -4.73
N ALA A 388 21.40 0.50 -3.85
CA ALA A 388 22.81 0.31 -4.16
C ALA A 388 23.43 -0.65 -3.16
N GLY A 389 24.57 -1.21 -3.48
CA GLY A 389 25.33 -2.05 -2.57
C GLY A 389 26.03 -3.21 -3.27
N GLY A 390 27.16 -3.63 -2.73
CA GLY A 390 28.00 -4.64 -3.34
C GLY A 390 28.46 -4.24 -4.74
N THR A 391 28.11 -5.03 -5.74
CA THR A 391 28.42 -4.77 -7.16
C THR A 391 27.24 -4.15 -7.92
N LEU A 392 26.11 -3.87 -7.24
CA LEU A 392 24.96 -3.22 -7.86
C LEU A 392 25.23 -1.70 -7.97
N PRO A 393 25.30 -1.16 -9.19
CA PRO A 393 25.33 0.26 -9.38
C PRO A 393 24.02 0.91 -8.90
N SER A 394 24.00 2.22 -8.68
CA SER A 394 22.82 2.97 -8.27
C SER A 394 21.60 2.62 -9.14
N PHE A 395 20.56 2.09 -8.52
CA PHE A 395 19.31 1.66 -9.15
C PHE A 395 18.16 2.44 -8.50
N ILE A 396 17.57 3.38 -9.24
CA ILE A 396 16.57 4.29 -8.69
C ILE A 396 15.19 3.76 -9.00
N VAL A 397 14.38 3.59 -7.96
CA VAL A 397 13.04 3.02 -8.03
C VAL A 397 12.01 3.91 -7.38
N ARG A 398 10.76 3.74 -7.76
CA ARG A 398 9.59 4.35 -7.11
C ARG A 398 8.51 3.29 -6.94
N ARG A 399 7.84 3.30 -5.79
CA ARG A 399 6.71 2.39 -5.56
C ARG A 399 5.54 2.75 -6.49
N VAL A 400 4.93 1.73 -7.06
CA VAL A 400 3.74 1.84 -7.91
C VAL A 400 2.73 0.76 -7.53
N ASP A 401 1.44 1.02 -7.71
CA ASP A 401 0.42 -0.02 -7.54
C ASP A 401 0.23 -0.83 -8.82
N VAL A 402 0.28 -0.13 -9.95
CA VAL A 402 0.18 -0.68 -11.29
C VAL A 402 1.19 0.02 -12.17
N SER A 403 1.94 -0.74 -12.95
CA SER A 403 2.85 -0.19 -13.95
C SER A 403 2.30 -0.44 -15.36
N ALA A 404 2.46 0.53 -16.25
CA ALA A 404 2.19 0.34 -17.68
C ALA A 404 3.23 -0.59 -18.35
N LYS A 405 4.34 -0.90 -17.67
CA LYS A 405 5.38 -1.79 -18.19
C LYS A 405 4.99 -3.24 -17.98
N ALA A 406 4.78 -3.99 -19.04
CA ALA A 406 4.40 -5.41 -19.00
C ALA A 406 5.38 -6.28 -18.19
N ALA A 407 6.67 -5.91 -18.10
CA ALA A 407 7.65 -6.60 -17.27
C ALA A 407 7.37 -6.51 -15.76
N LEU A 408 6.58 -5.53 -15.33
CA LEU A 408 6.22 -5.29 -13.93
C LEU A 408 4.79 -5.77 -13.60
N ASP A 409 4.08 -6.36 -14.57
CA ASP A 409 2.76 -6.92 -14.33
C ASP A 409 2.86 -8.26 -13.57
N PRO A 410 2.38 -8.35 -12.31
CA PRO A 410 2.40 -9.60 -11.56
C PRO A 410 1.70 -10.77 -12.25
N THR A 411 0.64 -10.54 -13.01
CA THR A 411 -0.10 -11.61 -13.71
C THR A 411 0.79 -12.37 -14.70
N ARG A 412 1.73 -11.67 -15.30
CA ARG A 412 2.69 -12.29 -16.22
C ARG A 412 3.57 -13.35 -15.52
N TRP A 413 3.93 -13.10 -14.27
CA TRP A 413 4.81 -13.94 -13.48
C TRP A 413 4.09 -15.02 -12.69
N CYS A 414 2.79 -14.89 -12.51
CA CYS A 414 1.94 -15.83 -11.78
C CYS A 414 1.26 -16.85 -12.70
N ARG A 415 1.35 -16.70 -14.02
CA ARG A 415 0.74 -17.65 -14.97
C ARG A 415 1.53 -18.96 -15.01
N ALA A 416 0.81 -20.08 -15.01
CA ALA A 416 1.41 -21.37 -15.30
C ALA A 416 2.06 -21.36 -16.71
N SER A 417 3.29 -21.79 -16.81
CA SER A 417 4.03 -21.89 -18.07
C SER A 417 4.74 -23.22 -18.13
N THR A 418 4.74 -23.83 -19.33
CA THR A 418 5.52 -25.03 -19.59
C THR A 418 6.99 -24.72 -19.87
N ARG A 419 7.33 -23.46 -20.07
CA ARG A 419 8.71 -22.99 -20.27
C ARG A 419 8.95 -21.73 -19.48
N PHE A 420 9.99 -21.70 -18.68
CA PHE A 420 10.43 -20.53 -17.95
C PHE A 420 11.95 -20.43 -17.91
N LEU A 421 12.43 -19.21 -17.78
CA LEU A 421 13.83 -18.89 -17.61
C LEU A 421 14.02 -18.30 -16.22
N THR A 422 15.00 -18.81 -15.48
CA THR A 422 15.35 -18.22 -14.19
C THR A 422 16.49 -17.24 -14.38
N ALA A 423 16.34 -16.06 -13.81
CA ALA A 423 17.39 -15.02 -13.77
C ALA A 423 18.44 -15.30 -12.68
N THR A 424 18.15 -16.21 -11.76
CA THR A 424 19.02 -16.61 -10.64
C THR A 424 19.21 -18.12 -10.64
N PRO A 425 20.35 -18.61 -10.14
CA PRO A 425 20.52 -20.04 -9.91
C PRO A 425 19.42 -20.60 -9.00
N ILE A 426 18.79 -21.68 -9.39
CA ILE A 426 17.84 -22.40 -8.55
C ILE A 426 18.65 -23.39 -7.68
N ALA A 427 18.52 -23.28 -6.37
CA ALA A 427 18.97 -24.33 -5.45
C ALA A 427 17.82 -25.32 -5.28
N LEU A 428 17.91 -26.46 -5.94
CA LEU A 428 17.08 -27.62 -5.67
C LEU A 428 17.61 -28.33 -4.42
N ASP A 429 16.91 -29.32 -3.89
CA ASP A 429 17.15 -30.04 -2.60
C ASP A 429 18.59 -30.49 -2.30
N LYS A 430 19.53 -30.25 -3.17
CA LYS A 430 20.93 -30.61 -2.97
C LYS A 430 21.78 -29.38 -2.70
N ASN A 431 22.52 -29.38 -1.60
CA ASN A 431 23.47 -28.33 -1.23
C ASN A 431 24.55 -28.17 -2.32
N PRO A 432 24.64 -27.03 -3.02
CA PRO A 432 25.62 -26.79 -4.07
C PRO A 432 27.08 -26.96 -3.59
N GLY A 433 27.35 -26.75 -2.29
CA GLY A 433 28.67 -26.98 -1.68
C GLY A 433 29.11 -28.42 -1.68
N LYS A 434 28.21 -29.41 -1.64
CA LYS A 434 28.52 -30.83 -1.72
C LYS A 434 28.74 -31.33 -3.15
N LEU A 435 28.28 -30.58 -4.16
CA LEU A 435 28.50 -30.89 -5.58
C LEU A 435 29.94 -30.56 -6.04
N ARG A 436 30.66 -29.73 -5.31
CA ARG A 436 32.07 -29.38 -5.61
C ARG A 436 33.08 -30.41 -5.13
N SER A 437 32.68 -31.33 -4.26
CA SER A 437 33.61 -32.32 -3.70
C SER A 437 33.67 -33.63 -4.49
N ASN A 438 32.75 -33.88 -5.43
CA ASN A 438 32.73 -35.05 -6.28
C ASN A 438 32.79 -34.64 -7.74
N GLN A 439 33.88 -35.01 -8.37
CA GLN A 439 34.25 -34.90 -9.80
C GLN A 439 33.14 -34.49 -10.79
N ASP A 440 33.51 -33.70 -11.81
CA ASP A 440 32.71 -33.03 -12.85
C ASP A 440 31.47 -33.77 -13.43
N GLY A 441 31.42 -35.11 -13.36
CA GLY A 441 30.32 -35.92 -13.85
C GLY A 441 29.02 -35.81 -13.00
N THR A 442 29.15 -35.61 -11.69
CA THR A 442 28.01 -35.61 -10.78
C THR A 442 27.26 -34.26 -10.78
N ALA A 443 28.02 -33.18 -10.98
CA ALA A 443 27.43 -31.83 -11.13
C ALA A 443 26.65 -31.72 -12.44
N ARG A 444 27.15 -32.31 -13.51
CA ARG A 444 26.49 -32.31 -14.82
C ARG A 444 25.23 -33.20 -14.82
N LYS A 445 25.25 -34.33 -14.11
CA LYS A 445 24.09 -35.20 -13.95
C LYS A 445 23.00 -34.54 -13.10
N ALA A 446 23.37 -33.88 -12.00
CA ALA A 446 22.43 -33.14 -11.16
C ALA A 446 21.81 -31.95 -11.89
N ALA A 447 22.56 -31.25 -12.75
CA ALA A 447 22.02 -30.17 -13.58
C ALA A 447 21.05 -30.69 -14.66
N LEU A 448 21.32 -31.88 -15.23
CA LEU A 448 20.45 -32.55 -16.20
C LEU A 448 19.17 -33.09 -15.55
N GLU A 449 19.26 -33.68 -14.35
CA GLU A 449 18.12 -34.13 -13.56
C GLU A 449 17.24 -32.93 -13.12
N ALA A 450 17.87 -31.80 -12.77
CA ALA A 450 17.17 -30.56 -12.50
C ALA A 450 16.45 -29.99 -13.73
N GLN A 451 17.03 -30.14 -14.93
CA GLN A 451 16.38 -29.75 -16.19
C GLN A 451 15.21 -30.67 -16.57
N GLN A 452 15.19 -31.90 -16.10
CA GLN A 452 14.13 -32.90 -16.40
C GLN A 452 12.99 -32.87 -15.38
N SER A 453 13.20 -32.27 -14.18
CA SER A 453 12.20 -32.15 -13.11
C SER A 453 11.52 -30.79 -13.10
N ILE A 454 11.84 -29.91 -14.03
CA ILE A 454 11.20 -28.63 -14.33
C ILE A 454 10.35 -28.79 -15.59
#